data_b505342b6c98d407427933e8816804ec
#
_entry.id   b505342b6c98d407427933e8816804ec
#
_cell.length_a   1.000
_cell.length_b   1.000
_cell.length_c   1.000
_cell.angle_alpha   90.00
_cell.angle_beta   90.00
_cell.angle_gamma   90.00
#
_symmetry.space_group_name_H-M   'P 1'
#
loop_
_entity.id
_entity.type
_entity.pdbx_description
1 polymer ?
#
loop_
_entity_poly.entity_id
_entity_poly.type
_entity_poly.pdbx_seq_one_letter_code
_entity_poly.pdbx_strand_id
1 'polypeptide(L)'
;VQEMGFYWYEDPLPCDDIYGYVRLKKTLSIPIAATELPATGPKAYAPWIMNQATDYLRGDVAIKGGITSCLKTAHTAETFHMNYEVHHGGNSLNNAANLHLIMAIKNCEYFEVLLPDAAQKHGIVNDIEVDSNGMVHAPNNPGLGMQIDFDLINKNKVFEL
;
A
#
# COMPACT_ATOMS: atom_id res chain seq x y z
N VAL A 1 21.05 8.24 0.63
CA VAL A 1 19.64 8.38 1.01
C VAL A 1 19.55 8.91 2.43
N GLN A 2 20.11 8.23 3.44
CA GLN A 2 20.04 8.62 4.85
C GLN A 2 20.54 10.06 5.10
N GLU A 3 21.70 10.43 4.57
CA GLU A 3 22.29 11.77 4.71
C GLU A 3 21.50 12.88 3.98
N MET A 4 20.60 12.49 3.09
CA MET A 4 19.74 13.41 2.32
C MET A 4 18.43 13.75 3.04
N GLY A 5 18.14 13.15 4.22
CA GLY A 5 16.98 13.44 5.02
C GLY A 5 15.67 12.86 4.49
N PHE A 6 15.70 11.76 3.74
CA PHE A 6 14.49 11.03 3.36
C PHE A 6 13.82 10.42 4.60
N TYR A 7 12.49 10.27 4.54
CA TYR A 7 11.71 9.80 5.66
C TYR A 7 11.84 8.28 5.86
N TRP A 8 11.83 7.49 4.78
CA TRP A 8 12.18 6.07 4.76
C TRP A 8 12.93 5.68 3.49
N TYR A 9 13.46 4.47 3.48
CA TYR A 9 14.06 3.85 2.30
C TYR A 9 13.25 2.60 1.94
N GLU A 10 12.59 2.65 0.78
CA GLU A 10 11.62 1.66 0.36
C GLU A 10 12.21 0.66 -0.62
N ASP A 11 11.92 -0.62 -0.39
CA ASP A 11 12.27 -1.78 -1.20
C ASP A 11 13.66 -1.71 -1.87
N PRO A 12 14.73 -1.38 -1.12
CA PRO A 12 16.07 -1.15 -1.67
C PRO A 12 16.77 -2.41 -2.16
N LEU A 13 16.28 -3.59 -1.81
CA LEU A 13 16.86 -4.89 -2.15
C LEU A 13 15.81 -5.81 -2.78
N PRO A 14 16.22 -6.90 -3.45
CA PRO A 14 15.26 -7.91 -3.91
C PRO A 14 14.33 -8.38 -2.80
N CYS A 15 13.06 -8.59 -3.14
CA CYS A 15 11.99 -8.88 -2.18
C CYS A 15 12.12 -10.24 -1.47
N ASP A 16 13.05 -11.08 -1.86
CA ASP A 16 13.37 -12.38 -1.26
C ASP A 16 14.67 -12.36 -0.44
N ASP A 17 15.45 -11.26 -0.46
CA ASP A 17 16.70 -11.13 0.32
C ASP A 17 16.45 -10.61 1.75
N ILE A 18 15.69 -11.35 2.53
CA ILE A 18 15.36 -10.98 3.91
C ILE A 18 16.60 -10.75 4.79
N TYR A 19 17.68 -11.50 4.56
CA TYR A 19 18.92 -11.34 5.32
C TYR A 19 19.71 -10.09 4.90
N GLY A 20 19.57 -9.67 3.65
CA GLY A 20 20.07 -8.38 3.17
C GLY A 20 19.37 -7.22 3.88
N TYR A 21 18.05 -7.29 4.00
CA TYR A 21 17.27 -6.30 4.75
C TYR A 21 17.66 -6.26 6.23
N VAL A 22 17.86 -7.40 6.88
CA VAL A 22 18.35 -7.46 8.29
C VAL A 22 19.71 -6.76 8.43
N ARG A 23 20.64 -6.96 7.48
CA ARG A 23 21.95 -6.27 7.50
C ARG A 23 21.79 -4.78 7.26
N LEU A 24 20.95 -4.39 6.30
CA LEU A 24 20.68 -3.00 5.96
C LEU A 24 20.12 -2.23 7.16
N LYS A 25 19.10 -2.78 7.80
CA LYS A 25 18.48 -2.21 8.99
C LYS A 25 19.45 -2.07 10.18
N LYS A 26 20.40 -2.96 10.34
CA LYS A 26 21.44 -2.83 11.39
C LYS A 26 22.48 -1.74 11.08
N THR A 27 22.63 -1.37 9.82
CA THR A 27 23.67 -0.45 9.36
C THR A 27 23.15 0.98 9.22
N LEU A 28 21.87 1.12 8.83
CA LEU A 28 21.25 2.41 8.58
C LEU A 28 20.39 2.84 9.77
N SER A 29 20.27 4.16 9.95
CA SER A 29 19.35 4.77 10.92
C SER A 29 18.05 5.27 10.29
N ILE A 30 18.01 5.37 8.96
CA ILE A 30 16.76 5.66 8.23
C ILE A 30 15.83 4.43 8.31
N PRO A 31 14.53 4.62 8.57
CA PRO A 31 13.57 3.52 8.52
C PRO A 31 13.56 2.81 7.18
N ILE A 32 13.42 1.50 7.20
CA ILE A 32 13.28 0.65 6.01
C ILE A 32 11.82 0.25 5.87
N ALA A 33 11.22 0.58 4.74
CA ALA A 33 9.91 0.11 4.34
C ALA A 33 10.06 -1.02 3.30
N ALA A 34 9.36 -2.13 3.48
CA ALA A 34 9.48 -3.25 2.55
C ALA A 34 8.25 -4.17 2.59
N THR A 35 8.28 -5.20 1.75
CA THR A 35 7.27 -6.26 1.66
C THR A 35 6.11 -5.98 0.69
N GLU A 36 6.26 -5.01 -0.23
CA GLU A 36 5.27 -4.81 -1.28
C GLU A 36 5.08 -6.08 -2.14
N LEU A 37 6.16 -6.68 -2.62
CA LEU A 37 6.11 -7.76 -3.60
C LEU A 37 6.26 -9.21 -3.08
N PRO A 38 6.66 -9.54 -1.83
CA PRO A 38 6.76 -10.93 -1.43
C PRO A 38 5.40 -11.63 -1.39
N ALA A 39 5.43 -12.95 -1.21
CA ALA A 39 4.28 -13.85 -1.27
C ALA A 39 3.01 -13.31 -0.58
N THR A 40 1.86 -13.71 -1.06
CA THR A 40 0.56 -13.24 -0.59
C THR A 40 0.16 -13.78 0.79
N GLY A 41 -0.65 -13.00 1.50
CA GLY A 41 -1.27 -13.38 2.77
C GLY A 41 -0.43 -13.15 4.01
N PRO A 42 -1.07 -13.13 5.20
CA PRO A 42 -0.42 -12.72 6.45
C PRO A 42 0.79 -13.56 6.86
N LYS A 43 0.80 -14.85 6.49
CA LYS A 43 1.91 -15.77 6.81
C LYS A 43 3.24 -15.38 6.17
N ALA A 44 3.20 -14.68 5.03
CA ALA A 44 4.40 -14.25 4.33
C ALA A 44 5.17 -13.15 5.08
N TYR A 45 4.49 -12.41 5.95
CA TYR A 45 5.10 -11.33 6.74
C TYR A 45 5.77 -11.82 8.02
N ALA A 46 5.39 -13.00 8.53
CA ALA A 46 5.94 -13.51 9.78
C ALA A 46 7.47 -13.59 9.82
N PRO A 47 8.18 -14.09 8.78
CA PRO A 47 9.64 -14.09 8.76
C PRO A 47 10.24 -12.68 8.82
N TRP A 48 9.61 -11.68 8.19
CA TRP A 48 10.07 -10.30 8.20
C TRP A 48 9.98 -9.67 9.59
N ILE A 49 8.86 -9.90 10.28
CA ILE A 49 8.65 -9.44 11.65
C ILE A 49 9.62 -10.15 12.62
N MET A 50 9.69 -11.48 12.55
CA MET A 50 10.51 -12.28 13.45
C MET A 50 12.02 -12.00 13.34
N ASN A 51 12.50 -11.72 12.12
CA ASN A 51 13.90 -11.36 11.89
C ASN A 51 14.16 -9.86 12.03
N GLN A 52 13.15 -9.05 12.32
CA GLN A 52 13.25 -7.59 12.39
C GLN A 52 13.88 -7.01 11.10
N ALA A 53 13.47 -7.52 9.95
CA ALA A 53 14.09 -7.21 8.67
C ALA A 53 13.69 -5.83 8.12
N THR A 54 12.60 -5.25 8.59
CA THR A 54 12.10 -3.94 8.17
C THR A 54 11.50 -3.18 9.34
N ASP A 55 11.33 -1.87 9.21
CA ASP A 55 10.66 -1.00 10.19
C ASP A 55 9.17 -0.87 9.86
N TYR A 56 8.85 -0.70 8.57
CA TYR A 56 7.48 -0.60 8.07
C TYR A 56 7.20 -1.75 7.11
N LEU A 57 6.06 -2.43 7.32
CA LEU A 57 5.55 -3.40 6.36
C LEU A 57 4.72 -2.68 5.29
N ARG A 58 4.79 -3.18 4.06
CA ARG A 58 4.01 -2.69 2.93
C ARG A 58 3.06 -3.77 2.43
N GLY A 59 1.94 -3.36 1.86
CA GLY A 59 1.03 -4.27 1.17
C GLY A 59 -0.14 -3.55 0.53
N ASP A 60 -0.79 -4.22 -0.39
CA ASP A 60 -1.85 -3.72 -1.25
C ASP A 60 -2.96 -4.77 -1.35
N VAL A 61 -4.22 -4.35 -1.28
CA VAL A 61 -5.36 -5.27 -1.30
C VAL A 61 -5.43 -6.12 -2.56
N ALA A 62 -4.96 -5.60 -3.71
CA ALA A 62 -4.99 -6.34 -4.97
C ALA A 62 -3.99 -7.51 -4.99
N ILE A 63 -2.83 -7.36 -4.37
CA ILE A 63 -1.73 -8.33 -4.44
C ILE A 63 -1.51 -9.14 -3.17
N LYS A 64 -2.11 -8.74 -2.05
CA LYS A 64 -1.94 -9.41 -0.74
C LYS A 64 -3.15 -10.22 -0.27
N GLY A 65 -4.07 -10.54 -1.17
CA GLY A 65 -5.22 -11.41 -0.87
C GLY A 65 -6.44 -10.68 -0.30
N GLY A 66 -6.61 -9.41 -0.67
CA GLY A 66 -7.78 -8.59 -0.36
C GLY A 66 -7.74 -7.89 0.99
N ILE A 67 -8.76 -7.07 1.26
CA ILE A 67 -8.91 -6.26 2.48
C ILE A 67 -8.75 -7.11 3.74
N THR A 68 -9.41 -8.25 3.82
CA THR A 68 -9.36 -9.13 5.01
C THR A 68 -7.93 -9.62 5.31
N SER A 69 -7.17 -9.96 4.28
CA SER A 69 -5.78 -10.42 4.42
C SER A 69 -4.88 -9.29 4.90
N CYS A 70 -4.98 -8.12 4.27
CA CYS A 70 -4.21 -6.93 4.63
C CYS A 70 -4.55 -6.45 6.06
N LEU A 71 -5.83 -6.45 6.43
CA LEU A 71 -6.27 -6.09 7.78
C LEU A 71 -5.66 -7.01 8.85
N LYS A 72 -5.60 -8.33 8.60
CA LYS A 72 -4.93 -9.28 9.51
C LYS A 72 -3.44 -9.00 9.63
N THR A 73 -2.79 -8.64 8.52
CA THR A 73 -1.36 -8.28 8.52
C THR A 73 -1.12 -6.99 9.30
N ALA A 74 -1.93 -5.96 9.07
CA ALA A 74 -1.84 -4.68 9.76
C ALA A 74 -2.01 -4.84 11.28
N HIS A 75 -3.00 -5.60 11.75
CA HIS A 75 -3.18 -5.89 13.18
C HIS A 75 -2.03 -6.73 13.76
N THR A 76 -1.45 -7.62 12.95
CA THR A 76 -0.24 -8.34 13.38
C THR A 76 0.93 -7.38 13.54
N ALA A 77 1.17 -6.50 12.55
CA ALA A 77 2.20 -5.48 12.63
C ALA A 77 2.02 -4.56 13.85
N GLU A 78 0.80 -4.09 14.10
CA GLU A 78 0.45 -3.28 15.28
C GLU A 78 0.86 -3.95 16.59
N THR A 79 0.66 -5.27 16.71
CA THR A 79 1.05 -6.06 17.88
C THR A 79 2.57 -6.02 18.14
N PHE A 80 3.36 -5.83 17.10
CA PHE A 80 4.82 -5.68 17.17
C PHE A 80 5.29 -4.22 17.09
N HIS A 81 4.39 -3.26 17.30
CA HIS A 81 4.67 -1.82 17.19
C HIS A 81 5.25 -1.39 15.84
N MET A 82 4.81 -2.04 14.77
CA MET A 82 5.23 -1.74 13.39
C MET A 82 4.09 -1.07 12.61
N ASN A 83 4.43 -0.13 11.76
CA ASN A 83 3.49 0.40 10.77
C ASN A 83 3.26 -0.62 9.64
N TYR A 84 2.07 -0.52 9.07
CA TYR A 84 1.68 -1.17 7.83
C TYR A 84 1.27 -0.07 6.86
N GLU A 85 2.26 0.48 6.16
CA GLU A 85 2.05 1.54 5.17
C GLU A 85 1.51 0.93 3.88
N VAL A 86 0.28 1.30 3.54
CA VAL A 86 -0.44 0.67 2.42
C VAL A 86 0.12 1.17 1.09
N HIS A 87 0.56 0.22 0.25
CA HIS A 87 0.98 0.48 -1.13
C HIS A 87 -0.24 0.77 -2.01
N HIS A 88 -0.11 1.72 -2.92
CA HIS A 88 -1.07 2.00 -3.96
C HIS A 88 -0.47 1.81 -5.34
N GLY A 89 -1.30 1.33 -6.27
CA GLY A 89 -0.92 1.16 -7.66
C GLY A 89 -2.04 0.53 -8.48
N GLY A 90 -1.83 0.43 -9.79
CA GLY A 90 -2.78 -0.22 -10.67
C GLY A 90 -3.90 0.70 -11.13
N ASN A 91 -5.01 0.78 -10.41
CA ASN A 91 -6.16 1.57 -10.83
C ASN A 91 -6.90 2.18 -9.64
N SER A 92 -7.80 3.12 -9.94
CA SER A 92 -8.55 3.88 -8.95
C SER A 92 -9.46 3.03 -8.05
N LEU A 93 -10.01 1.90 -8.55
CA LEU A 93 -10.81 0.97 -7.72
C LEU A 93 -9.95 0.28 -6.67
N ASN A 94 -8.71 -0.09 -7.02
CA ASN A 94 -7.75 -0.63 -6.06
C ASN A 94 -7.39 0.42 -5.00
N ASN A 95 -7.13 1.66 -5.42
CA ASN A 95 -6.83 2.75 -4.51
C ASN A 95 -8.01 3.05 -3.57
N ALA A 96 -9.25 2.97 -4.05
CA ALA A 96 -10.45 3.08 -3.21
C ALA A 96 -10.53 1.96 -2.16
N ALA A 97 -10.24 0.72 -2.54
CA ALA A 97 -10.22 -0.41 -1.60
C ALA A 97 -9.09 -0.27 -0.56
N ASN A 98 -7.92 0.20 -0.98
CA ASN A 98 -6.80 0.51 -0.08
C ASN A 98 -7.14 1.66 0.88
N LEU A 99 -7.87 2.70 0.43
CA LEU A 99 -8.34 3.78 1.29
C LEU A 99 -9.23 3.26 2.41
N HIS A 100 -10.15 2.33 2.11
CA HIS A 100 -10.97 1.69 3.16
C HIS A 100 -10.12 0.92 4.17
N LEU A 101 -9.07 0.24 3.72
CA LEU A 101 -8.13 -0.44 4.61
C LEU A 101 -7.41 0.56 5.52
N ILE A 102 -6.87 1.64 4.96
CA ILE A 102 -6.17 2.70 5.71
C ILE A 102 -7.07 3.28 6.79
N MET A 103 -8.33 3.60 6.45
CA MET A 103 -9.31 4.14 7.41
C MET A 103 -9.69 3.15 8.53
N ALA A 104 -9.44 1.86 8.36
CA ALA A 104 -9.78 0.81 9.32
C ALA A 104 -8.62 0.42 10.27
N ILE A 105 -7.41 0.93 10.06
CA ILE A 105 -6.22 0.60 10.84
C ILE A 105 -5.62 1.83 11.50
N LYS A 106 -4.81 1.65 12.55
CA LYS A 106 -4.19 2.76 13.30
C LYS A 106 -2.74 2.98 12.95
N ASN A 107 -2.12 2.00 12.32
CA ASN A 107 -0.69 1.93 12.05
C ASN A 107 -0.36 2.12 10.55
N CYS A 108 -1.09 3.04 9.90
CA CYS A 108 -0.78 3.60 8.59
C CYS A 108 -0.93 5.11 8.67
N GLU A 109 0.09 5.84 8.25
CA GLU A 109 0.14 7.30 8.37
C GLU A 109 -0.16 8.01 7.05
N TYR A 110 0.11 7.35 5.91
CA TYR A 110 0.06 7.98 4.61
C TYR A 110 -0.89 7.29 3.64
N PHE A 111 -1.47 8.10 2.76
CA PHE A 111 -2.12 7.64 1.55
C PHE A 111 -1.17 7.91 0.39
N GLU A 112 -0.69 6.88 -0.28
CA GLU A 112 0.23 7.01 -1.41
C GLU A 112 -0.49 7.50 -2.66
N VAL A 113 0.04 8.55 -3.29
CA VAL A 113 -0.49 9.13 -4.52
C VAL A 113 0.52 8.94 -5.65
N LEU A 114 0.15 8.15 -6.63
CA LEU A 114 0.96 7.93 -7.81
C LEU A 114 0.72 9.03 -8.85
N LEU A 115 1.78 9.49 -9.48
CA LEU A 115 1.76 10.53 -10.51
C LEU A 115 2.37 10.01 -11.83
N PRO A 116 2.01 10.57 -12.98
CA PRO A 116 1.02 11.64 -13.18
C PRO A 116 -0.43 11.11 -13.16
N ASP A 117 -1.38 11.94 -12.73
CA ASP A 117 -2.79 11.60 -12.63
C ASP A 117 -3.35 10.95 -13.89
N ALA A 118 -3.04 11.48 -15.06
CA ALA A 118 -3.51 10.98 -16.35
C ALA A 118 -3.14 9.51 -16.63
N ALA A 119 -2.09 8.99 -15.98
CA ALA A 119 -1.65 7.60 -16.12
C ALA A 119 -2.16 6.70 -14.99
N GLN A 120 -2.51 7.28 -13.86
CA GLN A 120 -2.80 6.54 -12.63
C GLN A 120 -4.29 6.56 -12.25
N LYS A 121 -4.99 7.66 -12.53
CA LYS A 121 -6.40 7.81 -12.20
C LYS A 121 -7.27 7.36 -13.37
N HIS A 122 -7.86 6.17 -13.25
CA HIS A 122 -8.79 5.62 -14.25
C HIS A 122 -9.70 4.56 -13.64
N GLY A 123 -10.85 4.37 -14.28
CA GLY A 123 -11.83 3.34 -13.93
C GLY A 123 -12.97 3.80 -13.04
N ILE A 124 -12.93 5.03 -12.51
CA ILE A 124 -14.02 5.65 -11.74
C ILE A 124 -14.31 7.06 -12.24
N VAL A 125 -15.54 7.54 -12.03
CA VAL A 125 -16.01 8.83 -12.57
C VAL A 125 -15.38 10.01 -11.84
N ASN A 126 -15.38 9.97 -10.50
CA ASN A 126 -14.76 10.97 -9.64
C ASN A 126 -13.71 10.27 -8.79
N ASP A 127 -12.45 10.55 -9.07
CA ASP A 127 -11.33 9.89 -8.42
C ASP A 127 -11.04 10.48 -7.03
N ILE A 128 -10.19 9.78 -6.29
CA ILE A 128 -9.68 10.22 -4.99
C ILE A 128 -8.79 11.43 -5.21
N GLU A 129 -9.11 12.51 -4.51
CA GLU A 129 -8.35 13.77 -4.58
C GLU A 129 -7.72 14.09 -3.23
N VAL A 130 -6.55 14.74 -3.31
CA VAL A 130 -5.88 15.31 -2.14
C VAL A 130 -6.35 16.76 -1.99
N ASP A 131 -6.83 17.13 -0.83
CA ASP A 131 -7.29 18.49 -0.56
C ASP A 131 -6.11 19.47 -0.35
N SER A 132 -6.43 20.76 -0.19
CA SER A 132 -5.42 21.82 0.02
C SER A 132 -4.60 21.68 1.30
N ASN A 133 -5.00 20.81 2.21
CA ASN A 133 -4.29 20.51 3.46
C ASN A 133 -3.46 19.21 3.35
N GLY A 134 -3.42 18.59 2.17
CA GLY A 134 -2.72 17.32 1.95
C GLY A 134 -3.48 16.11 2.47
N MET A 135 -4.81 16.21 2.66
CA MET A 135 -5.63 15.14 3.21
C MET A 135 -6.45 14.44 2.13
N VAL A 136 -6.68 13.15 2.33
CA VAL A 136 -7.60 12.32 1.56
C VAL A 136 -8.80 11.96 2.43
N HIS A 137 -10.00 12.01 1.86
CA HIS A 137 -11.24 11.82 2.59
C HIS A 137 -11.92 10.49 2.25
N ALA A 138 -12.51 9.86 3.28
CA ALA A 138 -13.31 8.65 3.10
C ALA A 138 -14.53 8.92 2.22
N PRO A 139 -14.86 8.04 1.27
CA PRO A 139 -16.10 8.15 0.50
C PRO A 139 -17.31 7.85 1.40
N ASN A 140 -18.44 8.53 1.13
CA ASN A 140 -19.65 8.41 1.93
C ASN A 140 -20.73 7.49 1.32
N ASN A 141 -20.54 6.99 0.10
CA ASN A 141 -21.49 6.13 -0.57
C ASN A 141 -21.30 4.65 -0.17
N PRO A 142 -22.33 3.80 -0.32
CA PRO A 142 -22.23 2.36 -0.04
C PRO A 142 -21.14 1.64 -0.87
N GLY A 143 -20.67 0.52 -0.38
CA GLY A 143 -19.62 -0.29 -0.99
C GLY A 143 -18.26 0.40 -0.92
N LEU A 144 -17.52 0.44 -2.02
CA LEU A 144 -16.28 1.22 -2.11
C LEU A 144 -16.52 2.74 -2.19
N GLY A 145 -17.78 3.15 -2.28
CA GLY A 145 -18.14 4.56 -2.34
C GLY A 145 -17.88 5.24 -3.68
N MET A 146 -17.43 4.50 -4.68
CA MET A 146 -17.01 5.01 -5.98
C MET A 146 -17.98 4.61 -7.08
N GLN A 147 -18.18 5.49 -8.06
CA GLN A 147 -18.93 5.22 -9.28
C GLN A 147 -17.98 4.74 -10.37
N ILE A 148 -18.20 3.52 -10.87
CA ILE A 148 -17.40 2.95 -11.97
C ILE A 148 -17.71 3.69 -13.27
N ASP A 149 -16.66 4.05 -14.01
CA ASP A 149 -16.75 4.62 -15.36
C ASP A 149 -16.83 3.49 -16.41
N PHE A 150 -18.04 2.96 -16.58
CA PHE A 150 -18.28 1.92 -17.57
C PHE A 150 -18.12 2.40 -19.02
N ASP A 151 -18.31 3.69 -19.30
CA ASP A 151 -18.13 4.24 -20.65
C ASP A 151 -16.65 4.21 -21.01
N LEU A 152 -15.77 4.63 -20.11
CA LEU A 152 -14.32 4.55 -20.30
C LEU A 152 -13.85 3.09 -20.43
N ILE A 153 -14.34 2.20 -19.58
CA ILE A 153 -14.01 0.78 -19.61
C ILE A 153 -14.42 0.15 -20.94
N ASN A 154 -15.64 0.38 -21.40
CA ASN A 154 -16.15 -0.15 -22.66
C ASN A 154 -15.37 0.39 -23.87
N LYS A 155 -15.01 1.69 -23.85
CA LYS A 155 -14.19 2.31 -24.91
C LYS A 155 -12.81 1.66 -25.04
N ASN A 156 -12.21 1.23 -23.93
CA ASN A 156 -10.86 0.67 -23.89
C ASN A 156 -10.84 -0.87 -23.83
N LYS A 157 -12.00 -1.52 -23.91
CA LYS A 157 -12.11 -2.98 -23.89
C LYS A 157 -11.39 -3.61 -25.08
N VAL A 158 -10.46 -4.52 -24.80
CA VAL A 158 -9.67 -5.22 -25.82
C VAL A 158 -10.35 -6.53 -26.25
N PHE A 159 -10.99 -7.23 -25.30
CA PHE A 159 -11.77 -8.45 -25.55
C PHE A 159 -12.78 -8.68 -24.43
N GLU A 160 -13.73 -9.57 -24.68
CA GLU A 160 -14.69 -10.05 -23.70
C GLU A 160 -14.65 -11.59 -23.68
N LEU A 161 -14.68 -12.17 -22.47
CA LEU A 161 -14.68 -13.60 -22.26
C LEU A 161 -16.11 -14.16 -22.33
#